data_095ecdaee6125f3b5ef04057ecd25a70
#
_entry.id   095ecdaee6125f3b5ef04057ecd25a70
#
_cell.length_a   1.000
_cell.length_b   1.000
_cell.length_c   1.000
_cell.angle_alpha   90.00
_cell.angle_beta   90.00
_cell.angle_gamma   90.00
#
_symmetry.space_group_name_H-M   'P 1'
#
loop_
_entity.id
_entity.type
_entity.pdbx_description
1 polymer ?
#
loop_
_entity_poly.entity_id
_entity_poly.type
_entity_poly.pdbx_seq_one_letter_code
_entity_poly.pdbx_strand_id
1 'polypeptide(L)'
;MSMLKITIDGKATEVPAGSTILDAAKKLDISVPTLCYLNLEEMQFNNMAASCRVCVVEVEGRRNLAPACATPVMDGMVVKTNTLRVLQARKTVLELLLSDHPKDCLVCAKSGECELQDLAELFGIREVGYAGSMSTYRQDVSPSIIRDMDKCIMCRRCETMCNEVQTCGVLSGVNRGFDAVVAPAFEMNLEDSICTNCGQCTQVCPVGALVEHDHTWKVIDALADPDKVTVVQTAPAVRAALGEACGMEPGQSFTGKMAAALRKLGFDHVFDTDFAADLTIMEEGSEFLDRLQRFLDGDKSVKLPIMTSCCPGWVKFFEHQFPDLLDVPSTAKSPQQMFGAIAKSYYAELLGIPREKMVVVSVMPCLAKKYECARPEFAVNGNPDVDIVISTRELGRLIKVMNIDFAALPEEDFDNPLGYSTGAAPIFGASGGVAEAALRTAYELATGETLASVDFEGVRTMTGIKEAAVQVGPHTLNIGVASGLGNARKLLEKVQSGEKQFHVIEIMACPGGCLGGGGQPYHHGDMEILKKRNQVLYAEDLAKPERKSHENPYIKELYEKYLGKPLSEKAHHLLHTHYFKRQKL
;
A
#
# COMPACT_ATOMS: atom_id res chain seq x y z
N MET A 1 26.29 22.42 4.06
CA MET A 1 26.50 21.68 5.35
C MET A 1 28.00 21.36 5.44
N SER A 2 28.59 21.43 6.64
CA SER A 2 29.98 21.01 6.85
C SER A 2 30.12 19.51 6.65
N MET A 3 31.20 19.09 5.99
CA MET A 3 31.52 17.66 5.84
C MET A 3 32.43 17.25 7.01
N LEU A 4 32.17 16.07 7.58
CA LEU A 4 32.87 15.49 8.70
C LEU A 4 33.64 14.24 8.23
N LYS A 5 34.89 14.11 8.66
CA LYS A 5 35.71 12.93 8.35
C LYS A 5 35.49 11.82 9.36
N ILE A 6 35.35 10.59 8.90
CA ILE A 6 35.21 9.39 9.74
C ILE A 6 36.03 8.26 9.11
N THR A 7 36.59 7.40 9.95
CA THR A 7 37.25 6.16 9.53
C THR A 7 36.50 4.98 10.13
N ILE A 8 36.02 4.03 9.27
CA ILE A 8 35.33 2.83 9.69
C ILE A 8 36.08 1.60 9.19
N ASP A 9 36.51 0.72 10.09
CA ASP A 9 37.30 -0.48 9.79
C ASP A 9 38.53 -0.18 8.89
N GLY A 10 39.19 0.96 9.12
CA GLY A 10 40.33 1.43 8.36
C GLY A 10 40.03 2.14 7.04
N LYS A 11 38.77 2.23 6.60
CA LYS A 11 38.33 2.97 5.42
C LYS A 11 37.87 4.38 5.81
N ALA A 12 38.45 5.41 5.21
CA ALA A 12 38.08 6.81 5.45
C ALA A 12 36.97 7.27 4.50
N THR A 13 36.04 8.07 5.00
CA THR A 13 34.99 8.74 4.21
C THR A 13 34.67 10.10 4.83
N GLU A 14 33.91 10.90 4.09
CA GLU A 14 33.35 12.17 4.58
C GLU A 14 31.82 12.11 4.44
N VAL A 15 31.12 12.57 5.46
CA VAL A 15 29.65 12.62 5.49
C VAL A 15 29.17 14.01 5.93
N PRO A 16 27.97 14.44 5.56
CA PRO A 16 27.37 15.68 6.06
C PRO A 16 27.26 15.68 7.58
N ALA A 17 27.40 16.86 8.20
CA ALA A 17 27.10 17.01 9.63
C ALA A 17 25.66 16.62 9.92
N GLY A 18 25.47 15.81 10.98
CA GLY A 18 24.17 15.23 11.34
C GLY A 18 23.99 13.78 10.88
N SER A 19 24.83 13.28 9.96
CA SER A 19 24.82 11.85 9.58
C SER A 19 25.18 10.97 10.77
N THR A 20 24.62 9.77 10.81
CA THR A 20 24.94 8.74 11.81
C THR A 20 26.14 7.89 11.38
N ILE A 21 26.69 7.10 12.32
CA ILE A 21 27.72 6.10 11.99
C ILE A 21 27.18 5.08 10.98
N LEU A 22 25.89 4.73 11.05
CA LEU A 22 25.25 3.80 10.11
C LEU A 22 25.22 4.36 8.68
N ASP A 23 24.92 5.65 8.52
CA ASP A 23 24.93 6.32 7.19
C ASP A 23 26.34 6.33 6.59
N ALA A 24 27.34 6.62 7.43
CA ALA A 24 28.74 6.58 7.00
C ALA A 24 29.19 5.15 6.63
N ALA A 25 28.73 4.12 7.36
CA ALA A 25 29.02 2.72 7.06
C ALA A 25 28.39 2.28 5.73
N LYS A 26 27.13 2.66 5.48
CA LYS A 26 26.44 2.41 4.19
C LYS A 26 27.20 3.02 3.01
N LYS A 27 27.68 4.25 3.16
CA LYS A 27 28.47 4.93 2.11
C LYS A 27 29.79 4.20 1.77
N LEU A 28 30.30 3.40 2.69
CA LEU A 28 31.52 2.58 2.52
C LEU A 28 31.22 1.13 2.14
N ASP A 29 29.95 0.77 1.88
CA ASP A 29 29.50 -0.61 1.67
C ASP A 29 29.86 -1.54 2.85
N ILE A 30 29.84 -1.00 4.08
CA ILE A 30 30.06 -1.75 5.30
C ILE A 30 28.70 -2.10 5.91
N SER A 31 28.38 -3.40 5.93
CA SER A 31 27.14 -3.90 6.51
C SER A 31 27.19 -3.86 8.04
N VAL A 32 26.25 -3.14 8.65
CA VAL A 32 25.99 -3.13 10.10
C VAL A 32 24.56 -3.61 10.34
N PRO A 33 24.35 -4.74 11.05
CA PRO A 33 23.02 -5.30 11.22
C PRO A 33 22.12 -4.38 12.06
N THR A 34 20.83 -4.34 11.71
CA THR A 34 19.81 -3.54 12.41
C THR A 34 18.52 -4.35 12.56
N LEU A 35 17.67 -4.00 13.55
CA LEU A 35 16.31 -4.54 13.69
C LEU A 35 15.26 -3.46 13.99
N CYS A 36 15.65 -2.34 14.61
CA CYS A 36 14.71 -1.26 14.92
C CYS A 36 14.83 -0.06 13.98
N TYR A 37 15.87 -0.02 13.16
CA TYR A 37 16.12 1.08 12.25
C TYR A 37 15.27 0.95 10.97
N LEU A 38 14.67 2.06 10.56
CA LEU A 38 14.05 2.25 9.24
C LEU A 38 14.71 3.46 8.57
N ASN A 39 14.96 3.37 7.27
CA ASN A 39 15.32 4.55 6.49
C ASN A 39 14.04 5.25 6.01
N LEU A 40 13.72 6.39 6.61
CA LEU A 40 12.54 7.20 6.28
C LEU A 40 12.93 8.61 5.77
N GLU A 41 14.21 8.83 5.42
CA GLU A 41 14.73 10.14 5.03
C GLU A 41 14.02 10.70 3.79
N GLU A 42 13.81 9.87 2.77
CA GLU A 42 13.09 10.28 1.56
C GLU A 42 11.61 10.59 1.82
N MET A 43 11.03 10.03 2.88
CA MET A 43 9.70 10.39 3.36
C MET A 43 9.70 11.61 4.28
N GLN A 44 10.88 12.19 4.57
CA GLN A 44 11.09 13.33 5.48
C GLN A 44 10.71 13.05 6.94
N PHE A 45 10.86 11.79 7.39
CA PHE A 45 10.64 11.39 8.78
C PHE A 45 11.91 10.83 9.41
N ASN A 46 12.06 11.08 10.71
CA ASN A 46 13.12 10.47 11.50
C ASN A 46 12.58 9.25 12.25
N ASN A 47 13.27 8.13 12.09
CA ASN A 47 12.92 6.93 12.83
C ASN A 47 13.40 7.02 14.29
N MET A 48 12.56 6.57 15.23
CA MET A 48 12.90 6.37 16.65
C MET A 48 13.79 5.13 16.83
N ALA A 49 15.01 5.19 16.34
CA ALA A 49 15.99 4.10 16.37
C ALA A 49 16.61 3.89 17.77
N ALA A 50 17.61 3.00 17.87
CA ALA A 50 18.39 2.66 19.07
C ALA A 50 17.68 1.83 20.17
N SER A 51 16.54 1.19 19.87
CA SER A 51 15.85 0.30 20.83
C SER A 51 16.53 -1.07 20.94
N CYS A 52 16.80 -1.74 19.80
CA CYS A 52 17.25 -3.15 19.78
C CYS A 52 18.73 -3.36 20.13
N ARG A 53 19.60 -2.38 19.95
CA ARG A 53 21.07 -2.46 20.20
C ARG A 53 21.81 -3.48 19.32
N VAL A 54 21.23 -4.05 18.28
CA VAL A 54 21.91 -4.97 17.36
C VAL A 54 23.01 -4.28 16.56
N CYS A 55 22.88 -2.98 16.28
CA CYS A 55 23.81 -2.18 15.48
C CYS A 55 25.01 -1.61 16.27
N VAL A 56 25.31 -2.14 17.49
CA VAL A 56 26.41 -1.59 18.29
C VAL A 56 27.77 -1.71 17.59
N VAL A 57 28.61 -0.68 17.75
CA VAL A 57 29.97 -0.58 17.21
C VAL A 57 30.92 -0.06 18.28
N GLU A 58 32.21 -0.26 18.10
CA GLU A 58 33.25 0.28 18.96
C GLU A 58 33.75 1.61 18.37
N VAL A 59 33.77 2.64 19.20
CA VAL A 59 34.30 3.97 18.85
C VAL A 59 35.54 4.22 19.66
N GLU A 60 36.66 4.57 19.01
CA GLU A 60 37.93 4.81 19.69
C GLU A 60 37.78 5.93 20.72
N GLY A 61 38.35 5.72 21.91
CA GLY A 61 38.22 6.63 23.05
C GLY A 61 36.92 6.52 23.84
N ARG A 62 35.94 5.72 23.41
CA ARG A 62 34.71 5.48 24.18
C ARG A 62 34.77 4.15 24.96
N ARG A 63 34.39 4.20 26.23
CA ARG A 63 34.31 2.99 27.07
C ARG A 63 33.20 2.05 26.64
N ASN A 64 32.02 2.59 26.26
CA ASN A 64 30.82 1.84 25.91
C ASN A 64 30.67 1.72 24.41
N LEU A 65 30.13 0.58 23.94
CA LEU A 65 29.72 0.43 22.56
C LEU A 65 28.60 1.43 22.20
N ALA A 66 28.66 1.98 21.00
CA ALA A 66 27.72 2.97 20.50
C ALA A 66 26.72 2.35 19.52
N PRO A 67 25.42 2.68 19.55
CA PRO A 67 24.46 2.25 18.52
C PRO A 67 24.71 3.05 17.24
N ALA A 68 25.15 2.38 16.16
CA ALA A 68 25.50 3.05 14.90
C ALA A 68 24.33 3.82 14.29
N CYS A 69 23.09 3.30 14.43
CA CYS A 69 21.87 3.89 13.85
C CYS A 69 21.44 5.23 14.49
N ALA A 70 22.01 5.61 15.64
CA ALA A 70 21.61 6.81 16.38
C ALA A 70 22.78 7.63 16.91
N THR A 71 24.02 7.24 16.63
CA THR A 71 25.20 7.99 17.07
C THR A 71 25.65 8.92 15.95
N PRO A 72 25.58 10.25 16.16
CA PRO A 72 26.07 11.21 15.17
C PRO A 72 27.58 11.09 14.97
N VAL A 73 28.01 11.27 13.71
CA VAL A 73 29.43 11.33 13.34
C VAL A 73 30.04 12.62 13.91
N MET A 74 31.24 12.50 14.45
CA MET A 74 32.11 13.62 14.84
C MET A 74 33.36 13.60 13.98
N ASP A 75 33.93 14.79 13.72
CA ASP A 75 35.14 14.90 12.89
C ASP A 75 36.30 14.12 13.49
N GLY A 76 36.99 13.37 12.65
CA GLY A 76 38.11 12.51 13.07
C GLY A 76 37.71 11.22 13.82
N MET A 77 36.41 10.88 13.89
CA MET A 77 35.94 9.67 14.57
C MET A 77 36.53 8.40 13.92
N VAL A 78 36.98 7.46 14.76
CA VAL A 78 37.44 6.13 14.33
C VAL A 78 36.51 5.06 14.91
N VAL A 79 35.96 4.22 14.03
CA VAL A 79 34.96 3.21 14.37
C VAL A 79 35.42 1.83 13.91
N LYS A 80 35.15 0.81 14.72
CA LYS A 80 35.34 -0.60 14.38
C LYS A 80 34.03 -1.34 14.51
N THR A 81 33.62 -2.04 13.44
CA THR A 81 32.33 -2.72 13.37
C THR A 81 32.40 -4.22 13.62
N ASN A 82 33.60 -4.81 13.64
CA ASN A 82 33.85 -6.26 13.60
C ASN A 82 34.84 -6.76 14.65
N THR A 83 35.03 -6.04 15.77
CA THR A 83 35.86 -6.53 16.88
C THR A 83 35.16 -7.68 17.61
N LEU A 84 35.95 -8.56 18.26
CA LEU A 84 35.38 -9.65 19.08
C LEU A 84 34.38 -9.13 20.12
N ARG A 85 34.67 -7.99 20.74
CA ARG A 85 33.77 -7.33 21.70
C ARG A 85 32.44 -6.94 21.06
N VAL A 86 32.44 -6.39 19.85
CA VAL A 86 31.23 -6.01 19.10
C VAL A 86 30.43 -7.25 18.74
N LEU A 87 31.09 -8.30 18.21
CA LEU A 87 30.41 -9.54 17.80
C LEU A 87 29.78 -10.26 18.99
N GLN A 88 30.49 -10.35 20.11
CA GLN A 88 29.94 -10.93 21.35
C GLN A 88 28.75 -10.13 21.86
N ALA A 89 28.82 -8.80 21.87
CA ALA A 89 27.71 -7.96 22.32
C ALA A 89 26.46 -8.14 21.44
N ARG A 90 26.63 -8.14 20.10
CA ARG A 90 25.52 -8.38 19.16
C ARG A 90 24.90 -9.76 19.35
N LYS A 91 25.71 -10.81 19.48
CA LYS A 91 25.24 -12.17 19.77
C LYS A 91 24.42 -12.20 21.05
N THR A 92 24.93 -11.64 22.15
CA THR A 92 24.21 -11.56 23.43
C THR A 92 22.88 -10.81 23.30
N VAL A 93 22.85 -9.69 22.59
CA VAL A 93 21.60 -8.94 22.35
C VAL A 93 20.58 -9.78 21.58
N LEU A 94 21.01 -10.50 20.54
CA LEU A 94 20.14 -11.39 19.77
C LEU A 94 19.64 -12.56 20.63
N GLU A 95 20.49 -13.18 21.44
CA GLU A 95 20.09 -14.23 22.39
C GLU A 95 19.06 -13.72 23.40
N LEU A 96 19.19 -12.49 23.89
CA LEU A 96 18.22 -11.86 24.78
C LEU A 96 16.87 -11.62 24.08
N LEU A 97 16.87 -11.16 22.82
CA LEU A 97 15.64 -11.03 22.04
C LEU A 97 14.96 -12.40 21.82
N LEU A 98 15.75 -13.42 21.49
CA LEU A 98 15.26 -14.79 21.28
C LEU A 98 14.82 -15.48 22.58
N SER A 99 15.27 -15.03 23.75
CA SER A 99 14.88 -15.62 25.02
C SER A 99 13.41 -15.42 25.39
N ASP A 100 12.81 -14.33 24.89
CA ASP A 100 11.38 -14.00 25.07
C ASP A 100 10.59 -14.06 23.76
N HIS A 101 11.09 -14.79 22.78
CA HIS A 101 10.46 -14.95 21.46
C HIS A 101 10.07 -16.42 21.24
N PRO A 102 8.84 -16.73 20.74
CA PRO A 102 8.42 -18.08 20.41
C PRO A 102 9.37 -18.73 19.41
N LYS A 103 9.65 -20.02 19.60
CA LYS A 103 10.53 -20.81 18.71
C LYS A 103 9.74 -21.65 17.71
N ASP A 104 8.55 -21.18 17.34
CA ASP A 104 7.60 -21.83 16.44
C ASP A 104 7.74 -21.40 14.97
N CYS A 105 8.95 -21.14 14.51
CA CYS A 105 9.24 -20.61 13.17
C CYS A 105 8.58 -21.42 12.04
N LEU A 106 8.43 -22.74 12.19
CA LEU A 106 7.81 -23.59 11.15
C LEU A 106 6.34 -23.27 10.87
N VAL A 107 5.61 -22.72 11.84
CA VAL A 107 4.20 -22.33 11.71
C VAL A 107 4.02 -20.81 11.73
N CYS A 108 5.10 -20.06 11.77
CA CYS A 108 5.07 -18.60 11.75
C CYS A 108 4.81 -18.08 10.34
N ALA A 109 3.84 -17.17 10.21
CA ALA A 109 3.52 -16.55 8.92
C ALA A 109 4.68 -15.74 8.28
N LYS A 110 5.72 -15.38 9.08
CA LYS A 110 6.90 -14.64 8.63
C LYS A 110 8.12 -15.57 8.38
N SER A 111 7.96 -16.90 8.45
CA SER A 111 9.06 -17.84 8.22
C SER A 111 9.67 -17.69 6.84
N GLY A 112 11.01 -17.58 6.77
CA GLY A 112 11.74 -17.32 5.51
C GLY A 112 11.78 -15.85 5.05
N GLU A 113 11.09 -14.94 5.78
CA GLU A 113 11.09 -13.50 5.53
C GLU A 113 11.25 -12.69 6.85
N CYS A 114 11.87 -13.30 7.87
CA CYS A 114 11.99 -12.77 9.22
C CYS A 114 13.41 -12.27 9.49
N GLU A 115 13.58 -10.94 9.65
CA GLU A 115 14.90 -10.33 9.90
C GLU A 115 15.56 -10.86 11.19
N LEU A 116 14.78 -11.26 12.20
CA LEU A 116 15.33 -11.87 13.43
C LEU A 116 15.87 -13.29 13.16
N GLN A 117 15.19 -14.07 12.32
CA GLN A 117 15.62 -15.41 11.89
C GLN A 117 16.92 -15.32 11.09
N ASP A 118 16.99 -14.38 10.14
CA ASP A 118 18.19 -14.17 9.32
C ASP A 118 19.40 -13.78 10.18
N LEU A 119 19.20 -12.92 11.18
CA LEU A 119 20.27 -12.54 12.11
C LEU A 119 20.67 -13.68 13.04
N ALA A 120 19.72 -14.51 13.49
CA ALA A 120 20.03 -15.70 14.28
C ALA A 120 20.87 -16.70 13.47
N GLU A 121 20.57 -16.87 12.19
CA GLU A 121 21.35 -17.68 11.27
C GLU A 121 22.75 -17.08 11.04
N LEU A 122 22.85 -15.80 10.71
CA LEU A 122 24.11 -15.08 10.48
C LEU A 122 25.08 -15.20 11.66
N PHE A 123 24.57 -15.11 12.91
CA PHE A 123 25.37 -15.23 14.14
C PHE A 123 25.53 -16.68 14.63
N GLY A 124 24.99 -17.66 13.92
CA GLY A 124 25.09 -19.08 14.26
C GLY A 124 24.43 -19.43 15.58
N ILE A 125 23.37 -18.71 15.98
CA ILE A 125 22.65 -18.95 17.24
C ILE A 125 21.74 -20.16 17.06
N ARG A 126 22.06 -21.27 17.73
CA ARG A 126 21.27 -22.53 17.71
C ARG A 126 20.63 -22.82 19.07
N GLU A 127 21.24 -22.31 20.11
CA GLU A 127 20.78 -22.42 21.50
C GLU A 127 20.77 -21.04 22.14
N VAL A 128 19.82 -20.79 23.03
CA VAL A 128 19.68 -19.53 23.76
C VAL A 128 20.01 -19.79 25.22
N GLY A 129 21.10 -19.19 25.71
CA GLY A 129 21.59 -19.40 27.08
C GLY A 129 20.82 -18.63 28.15
N TYR A 130 19.82 -17.84 27.77
CA TYR A 130 19.03 -17.00 28.69
C TYR A 130 17.59 -17.50 28.74
N ALA A 131 16.98 -17.42 29.94
CA ALA A 131 15.55 -17.65 30.14
C ALA A 131 14.81 -16.30 30.12
N GLY A 132 13.89 -16.13 29.15
CA GLY A 132 12.95 -15.02 29.12
C GLY A 132 11.66 -15.36 29.86
N SER A 133 10.73 -14.42 29.90
CA SER A 133 9.40 -14.63 30.47
C SER A 133 8.50 -15.49 29.58
N MET A 134 8.74 -15.52 28.27
CA MET A 134 7.84 -16.10 27.28
C MET A 134 6.44 -15.54 27.42
N SER A 135 6.35 -14.22 27.35
CA SER A 135 5.10 -13.47 27.49
C SER A 135 4.09 -13.91 26.45
N THR A 136 2.83 -14.03 26.85
CA THR A 136 1.74 -14.45 25.96
C THR A 136 0.63 -13.43 25.95
N TYR A 137 0.07 -13.20 24.76
CA TYR A 137 -0.97 -12.22 24.51
C TYR A 137 -2.12 -12.84 23.71
N ARG A 138 -3.30 -12.26 23.86
CA ARG A 138 -4.42 -12.63 23.00
C ARG A 138 -4.12 -12.20 21.56
N GLN A 139 -4.22 -13.13 20.61
CA GLN A 139 -4.13 -12.82 19.19
C GLN A 139 -5.33 -11.96 18.78
N ASP A 140 -5.06 -10.87 18.06
CA ASP A 140 -6.05 -9.95 17.52
C ASP A 140 -6.16 -10.17 16.00
N VAL A 141 -7.34 -10.55 15.54
CA VAL A 141 -7.63 -10.86 14.12
C VAL A 141 -8.62 -9.85 13.59
N SER A 142 -8.13 -8.89 12.81
CA SER A 142 -8.97 -7.97 12.04
C SER A 142 -9.23 -8.52 10.63
N PRO A 143 -10.15 -7.93 9.85
CA PRO A 143 -10.35 -8.35 8.45
C PRO A 143 -9.09 -8.31 7.59
N SER A 144 -8.14 -7.45 7.90
CA SER A 144 -6.95 -7.16 7.08
C SER A 144 -5.62 -7.61 7.70
N ILE A 145 -5.49 -7.54 9.03
CA ILE A 145 -4.23 -7.67 9.76
C ILE A 145 -4.42 -8.60 10.95
N ILE A 146 -3.48 -9.52 11.12
CA ILE A 146 -3.32 -10.32 12.34
C ILE A 146 -2.22 -9.67 13.18
N ARG A 147 -2.51 -9.45 14.46
CA ARG A 147 -1.58 -8.98 15.48
C ARG A 147 -1.34 -10.09 16.49
N ASP A 148 -0.12 -10.65 16.46
CA ASP A 148 0.37 -11.72 17.32
C ASP A 148 1.56 -11.19 18.14
N MET A 149 1.26 -10.67 19.32
CA MET A 149 2.24 -9.96 20.13
C MET A 149 3.20 -10.87 20.88
N ASP A 150 2.96 -12.16 20.96
CA ASP A 150 3.95 -13.14 21.44
C ASP A 150 5.27 -13.02 20.65
N LYS A 151 5.17 -12.59 19.38
CA LYS A 151 6.30 -12.42 18.46
C LYS A 151 6.88 -11.00 18.45
N CYS A 152 6.39 -10.08 19.30
CA CYS A 152 6.84 -8.69 19.30
C CYS A 152 8.21 -8.56 19.97
N ILE A 153 9.17 -7.94 19.29
CA ILE A 153 10.52 -7.64 19.83
C ILE A 153 10.68 -6.18 20.27
N MET A 154 9.60 -5.46 20.44
CA MET A 154 9.57 -4.05 20.87
C MET A 154 10.47 -3.12 20.05
N CYS A 155 10.64 -3.38 18.75
CA CYS A 155 11.43 -2.53 17.85
C CYS A 155 10.77 -1.19 17.52
N ARG A 156 9.45 -1.07 17.70
CA ARG A 156 8.61 0.13 17.52
C ARG A 156 8.56 0.69 16.09
N ARG A 157 9.02 -0.06 15.06
CA ARG A 157 8.92 0.36 13.65
C ARG A 157 7.46 0.62 13.25
N CYS A 158 6.54 -0.26 13.65
CA CYS A 158 5.10 -0.13 13.37
C CYS A 158 4.47 1.09 14.04
N GLU A 159 4.92 1.45 15.25
CA GLU A 159 4.51 2.67 15.95
C GLU A 159 4.95 3.92 15.19
N THR A 160 6.21 3.98 14.75
CA THR A 160 6.71 5.08 13.91
C THR A 160 5.88 5.23 12.63
N MET A 161 5.63 4.14 11.92
CA MET A 161 4.81 4.19 10.70
C MET A 161 3.38 4.64 10.98
N CYS A 162 2.76 4.14 12.07
CA CYS A 162 1.37 4.46 12.39
C CYS A 162 1.19 5.90 12.88
N ASN A 163 2.13 6.41 13.67
CA ASN A 163 1.97 7.70 14.36
C ASN A 163 2.62 8.85 13.61
N GLU A 164 3.82 8.67 13.04
CA GLU A 164 4.57 9.73 12.38
C GLU A 164 4.20 9.82 10.89
N VAL A 165 4.24 8.69 10.17
CA VAL A 165 3.99 8.70 8.72
C VAL A 165 2.50 8.74 8.41
N GLN A 166 1.70 7.88 9.06
CA GLN A 166 0.27 7.77 8.80
C GLN A 166 -0.59 8.67 9.70
N THR A 167 -0.05 9.16 10.80
CA THR A 167 -0.76 10.02 11.78
C THR A 167 -2.10 9.43 12.26
N CYS A 168 -2.22 8.09 12.24
CA CYS A 168 -3.43 7.42 12.72
C CYS A 168 -3.50 7.37 14.25
N GLY A 169 -2.35 7.26 14.93
CA GLY A 169 -2.29 7.28 16.39
C GLY A 169 -2.83 6.00 17.06
N VAL A 170 -2.78 4.86 16.36
CA VAL A 170 -3.38 3.60 16.85
C VAL A 170 -2.40 2.80 17.70
N LEU A 171 -1.14 2.71 17.27
CA LEU A 171 -0.15 1.84 17.88
C LEU A 171 0.79 2.63 18.79
N SER A 172 0.97 2.18 20.03
CA SER A 172 1.98 2.71 20.95
C SER A 172 2.48 1.64 21.91
N GLY A 173 3.66 1.88 22.50
CA GLY A 173 4.17 1.00 23.56
C GLY A 173 3.28 1.10 24.79
N VAL A 174 2.75 -0.04 25.25
CA VAL A 174 1.95 -0.18 26.47
C VAL A 174 2.63 -1.13 27.44
N ASN A 175 2.27 -1.07 28.71
CA ASN A 175 2.86 -1.87 29.78
C ASN A 175 4.37 -1.62 29.98
N ARG A 176 5.06 -2.49 30.71
CA ARG A 176 6.50 -2.38 31.02
C ARG A 176 7.09 -3.74 31.37
N GLY A 177 8.42 -3.83 31.34
CA GLY A 177 9.13 -5.08 31.61
C GLY A 177 8.87 -6.10 30.51
N PHE A 178 8.70 -7.35 30.85
CA PHE A 178 8.38 -8.42 29.91
C PHE A 178 6.95 -8.34 29.36
N ASP A 179 6.05 -7.60 30.03
CA ASP A 179 4.69 -7.38 29.53
C ASP A 179 4.60 -6.20 28.56
N ALA A 180 5.73 -5.54 28.26
CA ALA A 180 5.76 -4.43 27.32
C ALA A 180 5.45 -4.89 25.89
N VAL A 181 4.48 -4.26 25.25
CA VAL A 181 3.99 -4.63 23.93
C VAL A 181 3.56 -3.38 23.14
N VAL A 182 3.55 -3.47 21.82
CA VAL A 182 2.95 -2.42 20.97
C VAL A 182 1.48 -2.77 20.71
N ALA A 183 0.58 -1.92 21.16
CA ALA A 183 -0.86 -2.15 21.06
C ALA A 183 -1.66 -0.86 20.82
N PRO A 184 -2.94 -0.95 20.41
CA PRO A 184 -3.89 0.14 20.53
C PRO A 184 -4.15 0.49 22.02
N ALA A 185 -4.76 1.64 22.26
CA ALA A 185 -5.14 2.07 23.60
C ALA A 185 -5.98 0.99 24.29
N PHE A 186 -5.73 0.77 25.60
CA PHE A 186 -6.40 -0.25 26.40
C PHE A 186 -6.31 -1.68 25.86
N GLU A 187 -5.32 -1.96 25.03
CA GLU A 187 -5.13 -3.27 24.36
C GLU A 187 -6.37 -3.76 23.57
N MET A 188 -7.20 -2.84 23.09
CA MET A 188 -8.35 -3.19 22.26
C MET A 188 -7.91 -3.83 20.93
N ASN A 189 -8.85 -4.47 20.23
CA ASN A 189 -8.56 -5.02 18.91
C ASN A 189 -8.38 -3.88 17.89
N LEU A 190 -7.66 -4.15 16.81
CA LEU A 190 -7.48 -3.19 15.71
C LEU A 190 -8.82 -2.79 15.08
N GLU A 191 -9.79 -3.72 15.01
CA GLU A 191 -11.10 -3.46 14.45
C GLU A 191 -11.94 -2.47 15.29
N ASP A 192 -11.80 -2.53 16.61
CA ASP A 192 -12.50 -1.66 17.56
C ASP A 192 -11.83 -0.27 17.68
N SER A 193 -10.66 -0.09 17.10
CA SER A 193 -9.88 1.15 17.12
C SER A 193 -10.09 2.00 15.86
N ILE A 194 -9.47 3.18 15.83
CA ILE A 194 -9.42 4.04 14.64
C ILE A 194 -8.44 3.54 13.56
N CYS A 195 -8.07 2.26 13.59
CA CYS A 195 -7.18 1.64 12.60
C CYS A 195 -7.79 1.73 11.20
N THR A 196 -7.00 2.22 10.24
CA THR A 196 -7.42 2.38 8.84
C THR A 196 -7.22 1.12 7.99
N ASN A 197 -6.69 0.05 8.57
CA ASN A 197 -6.32 -1.19 7.86
C ASN A 197 -5.30 -1.00 6.72
N CYS A 198 -4.57 0.13 6.67
CA CYS A 198 -3.64 0.45 5.58
C CYS A 198 -2.49 -0.56 5.42
N GLY A 199 -2.16 -1.34 6.46
CA GLY A 199 -1.13 -2.38 6.41
C GLY A 199 0.32 -1.86 6.43
N GLN A 200 0.55 -0.56 6.62
CA GLN A 200 1.92 -0.03 6.66
C GLN A 200 2.73 -0.56 7.85
N CYS A 201 2.06 -0.92 8.94
CA CYS A 201 2.69 -1.57 10.09
C CYS A 201 3.21 -2.98 9.73
N THR A 202 2.54 -3.73 8.84
CA THR A 202 3.01 -5.05 8.38
C THR A 202 4.20 -4.94 7.45
N GLN A 203 4.28 -3.87 6.63
CA GLN A 203 5.40 -3.61 5.73
C GLN A 203 6.74 -3.41 6.46
N VAL A 204 6.71 -2.94 7.70
CA VAL A 204 7.92 -2.60 8.45
C VAL A 204 8.17 -3.53 9.65
N CYS A 205 7.26 -4.45 9.95
CA CYS A 205 7.47 -5.40 11.04
C CYS A 205 8.57 -6.40 10.67
N PRO A 206 9.69 -6.46 11.43
CA PRO A 206 10.80 -7.35 11.11
C PRO A 206 10.55 -8.81 11.49
N VAL A 207 9.47 -9.08 12.21
CA VAL A 207 9.09 -10.41 12.73
C VAL A 207 7.61 -10.70 12.43
N GLY A 208 7.09 -11.85 12.86
CA GLY A 208 5.71 -12.28 12.66
C GLY A 208 4.66 -11.64 13.56
N ALA A 209 4.97 -10.52 14.25
CA ALA A 209 4.05 -9.88 15.18
C ALA A 209 2.88 -9.14 14.48
N LEU A 210 3.10 -8.63 13.30
CA LEU A 210 2.09 -7.98 12.45
C LEU A 210 2.20 -8.52 11.03
N VAL A 211 1.17 -9.24 10.61
CA VAL A 211 1.11 -9.89 9.28
C VAL A 211 -0.26 -9.66 8.65
N GLU A 212 -0.39 -9.91 7.35
CA GLU A 212 -1.69 -9.93 6.70
C GLU A 212 -2.58 -11.08 7.21
N HIS A 213 -3.89 -10.85 7.23
CA HIS A 213 -4.87 -11.91 7.41
C HIS A 213 -4.93 -12.74 6.12
N ASP A 214 -4.42 -13.97 6.16
CA ASP A 214 -4.27 -14.83 4.99
C ASP A 214 -5.62 -15.37 4.51
N HIS A 215 -5.94 -15.11 3.24
CA HIS A 215 -7.13 -15.63 2.56
C HIS A 215 -6.82 -16.66 1.46
N THR A 216 -5.59 -17.16 1.40
CA THR A 216 -5.13 -18.13 0.38
C THR A 216 -6.04 -19.35 0.28
N TRP A 217 -6.40 -19.92 1.45
CA TRP A 217 -7.26 -21.12 1.48
C TRP A 217 -8.70 -20.83 1.06
N LYS A 218 -9.23 -19.63 1.29
CA LYS A 218 -10.56 -19.25 0.78
C LYS A 218 -10.59 -19.28 -0.77
N VAL A 219 -9.48 -18.90 -1.41
CA VAL A 219 -9.34 -18.97 -2.87
C VAL A 219 -9.30 -20.43 -3.33
N ILE A 220 -8.50 -21.28 -2.66
CA ILE A 220 -8.41 -22.70 -2.99
C ILE A 220 -9.78 -23.40 -2.86
N ASP A 221 -10.51 -23.10 -1.78
CA ASP A 221 -11.87 -23.65 -1.57
C ASP A 221 -12.84 -23.17 -2.68
N ALA A 222 -12.76 -21.91 -3.09
CA ALA A 222 -13.59 -21.37 -4.17
C ALA A 222 -13.27 -22.00 -5.52
N LEU A 223 -11.99 -22.24 -5.83
CA LEU A 223 -11.56 -22.91 -7.06
C LEU A 223 -11.93 -24.41 -7.08
N ALA A 224 -12.08 -25.02 -5.92
CA ALA A 224 -12.46 -26.45 -5.80
C ALA A 224 -13.98 -26.68 -5.86
N ASP A 225 -14.79 -25.63 -5.76
CA ASP A 225 -16.26 -25.73 -5.75
C ASP A 225 -16.80 -25.80 -7.20
N PRO A 226 -17.28 -26.98 -7.69
CA PRO A 226 -17.75 -27.11 -9.06
C PRO A 226 -19.08 -26.39 -9.35
N ASP A 227 -19.79 -25.92 -8.31
CA ASP A 227 -21.04 -25.18 -8.45
C ASP A 227 -20.84 -23.66 -8.61
N LYS A 228 -19.59 -23.20 -8.53
CA LYS A 228 -19.21 -21.80 -8.64
C LYS A 228 -18.49 -21.51 -9.95
N VAL A 229 -18.64 -20.28 -10.42
CA VAL A 229 -17.84 -19.69 -11.49
C VAL A 229 -16.90 -18.68 -10.86
N THR A 230 -15.60 -18.91 -10.99
CA THR A 230 -14.55 -18.11 -10.37
C THR A 230 -14.05 -17.05 -11.33
N VAL A 231 -14.17 -15.80 -10.90
CA VAL A 231 -13.70 -14.63 -11.64
C VAL A 231 -12.60 -13.94 -10.83
N VAL A 232 -11.46 -13.66 -11.44
CA VAL A 232 -10.37 -12.92 -10.78
C VAL A 232 -10.09 -11.61 -11.47
N GLN A 233 -9.82 -10.57 -10.67
CA GLN A 233 -9.33 -9.27 -11.11
C GLN A 233 -8.01 -8.92 -10.44
N THR A 234 -7.12 -8.23 -11.15
CA THR A 234 -5.80 -7.84 -10.64
C THR A 234 -5.60 -6.33 -10.67
N ALA A 235 -5.21 -5.74 -9.53
CA ALA A 235 -4.95 -4.30 -9.46
C ALA A 235 -3.69 -3.88 -10.25
N PRO A 236 -3.62 -2.62 -10.73
CA PRO A 236 -2.50 -2.11 -11.53
C PRO A 236 -1.13 -2.37 -10.94
N ALA A 237 -0.94 -2.11 -9.63
CA ALA A 237 0.35 -2.22 -8.97
C ALA A 237 0.82 -3.67 -8.72
N VAL A 238 -0.04 -4.69 -8.92
CA VAL A 238 0.33 -6.10 -8.74
C VAL A 238 1.34 -6.52 -9.79
N ARG A 239 1.14 -6.14 -11.06
CA ARG A 239 2.04 -6.45 -12.19
C ARG A 239 3.47 -5.95 -12.00
N ALA A 240 3.64 -4.85 -11.25
CA ALA A 240 4.94 -4.25 -10.99
C ALA A 240 5.72 -4.91 -9.85
N ALA A 241 5.09 -5.82 -9.07
CA ALA A 241 5.70 -6.38 -7.86
C ALA A 241 5.53 -7.90 -7.72
N LEU A 242 4.66 -8.55 -8.50
CA LEU A 242 4.43 -10.00 -8.39
C LEU A 242 5.71 -10.82 -8.64
N GLY A 243 6.56 -10.38 -9.56
CA GLY A 243 7.85 -11.02 -9.82
C GLY A 243 8.73 -11.10 -8.57
N GLU A 244 8.75 -10.05 -7.74
CA GLU A 244 9.49 -10.04 -6.47
C GLU A 244 8.97 -11.13 -5.51
N ALA A 245 7.65 -11.32 -5.42
CA ALA A 245 7.05 -12.41 -4.63
C ALA A 245 7.44 -13.81 -5.17
N CYS A 246 7.82 -13.88 -6.45
CA CYS A 246 8.30 -15.11 -7.10
C CYS A 246 9.84 -15.19 -7.16
N GLY A 247 10.58 -14.30 -6.48
CA GLY A 247 12.03 -14.32 -6.39
C GLY A 247 12.77 -13.61 -7.53
N MET A 248 12.08 -12.76 -8.28
CA MET A 248 12.66 -11.96 -9.37
C MET A 248 13.03 -10.54 -8.90
N GLU A 249 13.90 -9.87 -9.65
CA GLU A 249 14.33 -8.51 -9.32
C GLU A 249 13.20 -7.47 -9.57
N PRO A 250 13.10 -6.41 -8.74
CA PRO A 250 12.15 -5.34 -8.93
C PRO A 250 12.40 -4.49 -10.19
N GLY A 251 11.34 -3.95 -10.78
CA GLY A 251 11.41 -3.04 -11.92
C GLY A 251 11.10 -3.68 -13.27
N GLN A 252 10.47 -4.84 -13.28
CA GLN A 252 9.98 -5.53 -14.47
C GLN A 252 8.46 -5.64 -14.45
N SER A 253 7.83 -5.55 -15.64
CA SER A 253 6.42 -5.86 -15.79
C SER A 253 6.20 -7.36 -16.00
N PHE A 254 5.15 -7.89 -15.37
CA PHE A 254 4.76 -9.28 -15.47
C PHE A 254 3.27 -9.43 -15.83
N THR A 255 2.71 -8.50 -16.58
CA THR A 255 1.28 -8.43 -16.89
C THR A 255 0.76 -9.72 -17.52
N GLY A 256 1.36 -10.18 -18.61
CA GLY A 256 0.91 -11.40 -19.31
C GLY A 256 1.24 -12.68 -18.54
N LYS A 257 2.40 -12.77 -17.88
CA LYS A 257 2.73 -13.91 -17.01
C LYS A 257 1.79 -14.01 -15.80
N MET A 258 1.32 -12.88 -15.28
CA MET A 258 0.31 -12.85 -14.23
C MET A 258 -1.02 -13.43 -14.72
N ALA A 259 -1.49 -13.06 -15.91
CA ALA A 259 -2.68 -13.62 -16.53
C ALA A 259 -2.55 -15.14 -16.73
N ALA A 260 -1.42 -15.60 -17.28
CA ALA A 260 -1.12 -17.03 -17.45
C ALA A 260 -1.08 -17.79 -16.12
N ALA A 261 -0.49 -17.20 -15.06
CA ALA A 261 -0.45 -17.80 -13.73
C ALA A 261 -1.85 -17.99 -13.15
N LEU A 262 -2.71 -17.00 -13.27
CA LEU A 262 -4.08 -17.05 -12.76
C LEU A 262 -4.92 -18.12 -13.48
N ARG A 263 -4.78 -18.26 -14.80
CA ARG A 263 -5.41 -19.38 -15.54
C ARG A 263 -4.88 -20.72 -15.09
N LYS A 264 -3.58 -20.83 -14.88
CA LYS A 264 -2.95 -22.07 -14.41
C LYS A 264 -3.32 -22.43 -12.98
N LEU A 265 -3.70 -21.45 -12.15
CA LEU A 265 -4.29 -21.67 -10.83
C LEU A 265 -5.72 -22.25 -10.90
N GLY A 266 -6.40 -22.10 -12.04
CA GLY A 266 -7.72 -22.68 -12.29
C GLY A 266 -8.89 -21.70 -12.24
N PHE A 267 -8.66 -20.38 -12.31
CA PHE A 267 -9.75 -19.43 -12.46
C PHE A 267 -10.45 -19.56 -13.81
N ASP A 268 -11.79 -19.52 -13.82
CA ASP A 268 -12.61 -19.64 -15.03
C ASP A 268 -12.46 -18.40 -15.92
N HIS A 269 -12.38 -17.20 -15.31
CA HIS A 269 -12.23 -15.93 -16.01
C HIS A 269 -11.19 -15.06 -15.32
N VAL A 270 -10.28 -14.51 -16.13
CA VAL A 270 -9.13 -13.72 -15.66
C VAL A 270 -9.18 -12.32 -16.26
N PHE A 271 -9.43 -11.32 -15.43
CA PHE A 271 -9.63 -9.93 -15.83
C PHE A 271 -8.65 -8.97 -15.16
N ASP A 272 -8.67 -7.74 -15.64
CA ASP A 272 -7.87 -6.64 -15.13
C ASP A 272 -8.74 -5.59 -14.44
N THR A 273 -8.42 -5.22 -13.21
CA THR A 273 -9.06 -4.10 -12.52
C THR A 273 -8.86 -2.77 -13.25
N ASP A 274 -7.89 -2.70 -14.16
CA ASP A 274 -7.62 -1.55 -15.00
C ASP A 274 -8.83 -1.17 -15.87
N PHE A 275 -9.64 -2.14 -16.30
CA PHE A 275 -10.95 -1.89 -16.91
C PHE A 275 -11.85 -1.03 -16.02
N ALA A 276 -11.94 -1.41 -14.74
CA ALA A 276 -12.76 -0.66 -13.79
C ALA A 276 -12.11 0.66 -13.36
N ALA A 277 -10.80 0.81 -13.51
CA ALA A 277 -10.14 2.11 -13.33
C ALA A 277 -10.57 3.09 -14.44
N ASP A 278 -10.63 2.66 -15.70
CA ASP A 278 -11.21 3.45 -16.78
C ASP A 278 -12.68 3.81 -16.51
N LEU A 279 -13.48 2.85 -16.02
CA LEU A 279 -14.88 3.07 -15.64
C LEU A 279 -15.00 4.09 -14.49
N THR A 280 -14.10 4.01 -13.51
CA THR A 280 -14.06 4.98 -12.39
C THR A 280 -13.80 6.39 -12.89
N ILE A 281 -12.88 6.58 -13.84
CA ILE A 281 -12.63 7.90 -14.43
C ILE A 281 -13.88 8.44 -15.15
N MET A 282 -14.65 7.59 -15.81
CA MET A 282 -15.89 8.03 -16.47
C MET A 282 -16.92 8.53 -15.45
N GLU A 283 -17.11 7.84 -14.33
CA GLU A 283 -18.05 8.25 -13.28
C GLU A 283 -17.51 9.44 -12.46
N GLU A 284 -16.29 9.31 -11.91
CA GLU A 284 -15.69 10.34 -11.06
C GLU A 284 -15.38 11.63 -11.82
N GLY A 285 -14.92 11.51 -13.08
CA GLY A 285 -14.68 12.66 -13.96
C GLY A 285 -15.99 13.37 -14.33
N SER A 286 -17.06 12.62 -14.61
CA SER A 286 -18.38 13.19 -14.89
C SER A 286 -18.97 13.86 -13.64
N GLU A 287 -18.83 13.25 -12.45
CA GLU A 287 -19.22 13.84 -11.18
C GLU A 287 -18.44 15.13 -10.89
N PHE A 288 -17.12 15.14 -11.16
CA PHE A 288 -16.31 16.34 -11.00
C PHE A 288 -16.79 17.47 -11.92
N LEU A 289 -17.05 17.20 -13.21
CA LEU A 289 -17.50 18.22 -14.14
C LEU A 289 -18.87 18.77 -13.77
N ASP A 290 -19.82 17.93 -13.33
CA ASP A 290 -21.13 18.37 -12.82
C ASP A 290 -20.96 19.27 -11.59
N ARG A 291 -20.18 18.84 -10.59
CA ARG A 291 -19.92 19.63 -9.38
C ARG A 291 -19.22 20.95 -9.72
N LEU A 292 -18.24 20.95 -10.61
CA LEU A 292 -17.51 22.17 -11.02
C LEU A 292 -18.46 23.16 -11.69
N GLN A 293 -19.28 22.70 -12.64
CA GLN A 293 -20.24 23.57 -13.34
C GLN A 293 -21.24 24.21 -12.36
N ARG A 294 -21.83 23.40 -11.49
CA ARG A 294 -22.78 23.89 -10.48
C ARG A 294 -22.12 24.87 -9.50
N PHE A 295 -20.88 24.60 -9.12
CA PHE A 295 -20.11 25.52 -8.25
C PHE A 295 -19.86 26.87 -8.94
N LEU A 296 -19.50 26.87 -10.23
CA LEU A 296 -19.30 28.07 -11.03
C LEU A 296 -20.61 28.85 -11.25
N ASP A 297 -21.73 28.14 -11.38
CA ASP A 297 -23.08 28.72 -11.46
C ASP A 297 -23.60 29.28 -10.12
N GLY A 298 -22.82 29.12 -9.04
CA GLY A 298 -23.13 29.65 -7.71
C GLY A 298 -24.04 28.79 -6.84
N ASP A 299 -24.20 27.51 -7.16
CA ASP A 299 -24.94 26.54 -6.35
C ASP A 299 -24.20 26.27 -5.04
N LYS A 300 -24.74 26.79 -3.93
CA LYS A 300 -24.16 26.65 -2.59
C LYS A 300 -24.31 25.25 -1.97
N SER A 301 -25.10 24.37 -2.59
CA SER A 301 -25.26 22.99 -2.12
C SER A 301 -24.06 22.11 -2.50
N VAL A 302 -23.27 22.54 -3.49
CA VAL A 302 -22.09 21.84 -3.98
C VAL A 302 -20.84 22.34 -3.26
N LYS A 303 -20.01 21.42 -2.82
CA LYS A 303 -18.71 21.70 -2.19
C LYS A 303 -17.56 21.20 -3.05
N LEU A 304 -16.50 21.99 -3.12
CA LEU A 304 -15.19 21.59 -3.63
C LEU A 304 -14.18 21.63 -2.48
N PRO A 305 -13.07 20.86 -2.58
CA PRO A 305 -12.66 20.03 -3.72
C PRO A 305 -13.46 18.74 -3.82
N ILE A 306 -13.52 18.12 -5.01
CA ILE A 306 -13.79 16.68 -5.08
C ILE A 306 -12.54 15.93 -4.62
N MET A 307 -12.70 14.88 -3.82
CA MET A 307 -11.58 14.05 -3.36
C MET A 307 -11.75 12.64 -3.90
N THR A 308 -10.66 12.04 -4.41
CA THR A 308 -10.70 10.65 -4.89
C THR A 308 -11.09 9.68 -3.78
N SER A 309 -11.84 8.63 -4.10
CA SER A 309 -12.40 7.66 -3.14
C SER A 309 -11.90 6.22 -3.31
N CYS A 310 -11.01 5.97 -4.27
CA CYS A 310 -10.54 4.62 -4.60
C CYS A 310 -9.69 3.94 -3.51
N CYS A 311 -9.15 4.69 -2.53
CA CYS A 311 -8.29 4.18 -1.47
C CYS A 311 -9.04 3.94 -0.15
N PRO A 312 -9.37 2.69 0.24
CA PRO A 312 -10.17 2.41 1.44
C PRO A 312 -9.47 2.73 2.76
N GLY A 313 -8.14 2.73 2.78
CA GLY A 313 -7.39 3.17 3.96
C GLY A 313 -7.57 4.67 4.20
N TRP A 314 -7.62 5.47 3.14
CA TRP A 314 -7.95 6.88 3.17
C TRP A 314 -9.43 7.08 3.55
N VAL A 315 -10.36 6.37 2.91
CA VAL A 315 -11.80 6.45 3.21
C VAL A 315 -12.06 6.19 4.70
N LYS A 316 -11.51 5.13 5.28
CA LYS A 316 -11.67 4.85 6.71
C LYS A 316 -11.03 5.92 7.58
N PHE A 317 -9.89 6.50 7.17
CA PHE A 317 -9.23 7.58 7.89
C PHE A 317 -10.11 8.83 7.98
N PHE A 318 -10.69 9.28 6.87
CA PHE A 318 -11.51 10.49 6.92
C PHE A 318 -12.87 10.26 7.60
N GLU A 319 -13.48 9.09 7.49
CA GLU A 319 -14.69 8.73 8.23
C GLU A 319 -14.50 8.85 9.75
N HIS A 320 -13.28 8.57 10.26
CA HIS A 320 -12.92 8.74 11.67
C HIS A 320 -12.47 10.16 12.02
N GLN A 321 -11.61 10.77 11.20
CA GLN A 321 -10.86 11.97 11.57
C GLN A 321 -11.51 13.27 11.07
N PHE A 322 -12.25 13.21 9.95
CA PHE A 322 -12.83 14.37 9.26
C PHE A 322 -14.33 14.19 8.96
N PRO A 323 -15.17 13.85 9.97
CA PRO A 323 -16.58 13.54 9.73
C PRO A 323 -17.41 14.72 9.22
N ASP A 324 -16.89 15.93 9.28
CA ASP A 324 -17.56 17.14 8.77
C ASP A 324 -17.36 17.33 7.26
N LEU A 325 -16.56 16.47 6.62
CA LEU A 325 -16.26 16.50 5.19
C LEU A 325 -16.83 15.28 4.42
N LEU A 326 -17.80 14.54 5.00
CA LEU A 326 -18.32 13.29 4.40
C LEU A 326 -19.04 13.47 3.06
N ASP A 327 -19.45 14.69 2.73
CA ASP A 327 -20.09 15.09 1.48
C ASP A 327 -19.11 15.61 0.41
N VAL A 328 -17.82 15.66 0.72
CA VAL A 328 -16.79 16.21 -0.18
C VAL A 328 -16.17 15.17 -1.11
N PRO A 329 -15.82 13.93 -0.66
CA PRO A 329 -15.27 12.93 -1.54
C PRO A 329 -16.21 12.55 -2.69
N SER A 330 -15.63 12.02 -3.78
CA SER A 330 -16.39 11.41 -4.86
C SER A 330 -17.26 10.27 -4.32
N THR A 331 -18.47 10.18 -4.83
CA THR A 331 -19.38 9.07 -4.50
C THR A 331 -19.09 7.80 -5.30
N ALA A 332 -18.19 7.86 -6.28
CA ALA A 332 -17.78 6.70 -7.07
C ALA A 332 -17.18 5.61 -6.17
N LYS A 333 -17.60 4.36 -6.38
CA LYS A 333 -16.96 3.18 -5.76
C LYS A 333 -15.51 3.07 -6.23
N SER A 334 -14.67 2.38 -5.47
CA SER A 334 -13.32 2.06 -5.95
C SER A 334 -13.37 1.13 -7.18
N PRO A 335 -12.31 1.13 -8.03
CA PRO A 335 -12.23 0.21 -9.16
C PRO A 335 -12.47 -1.26 -8.78
N GLN A 336 -12.00 -1.70 -7.61
CA GLN A 336 -12.28 -3.05 -7.09
C GLN A 336 -13.77 -3.32 -6.98
N GLN A 337 -14.52 -2.40 -6.37
CA GLN A 337 -15.96 -2.58 -6.12
C GLN A 337 -16.78 -2.34 -7.38
N MET A 338 -16.37 -1.40 -8.24
CA MET A 338 -16.98 -1.22 -9.56
C MET A 338 -16.87 -2.48 -10.41
N PHE A 339 -15.66 -3.08 -10.46
CA PHE A 339 -15.45 -4.35 -11.15
C PHE A 339 -16.37 -5.44 -10.61
N GLY A 340 -16.41 -5.63 -9.29
CA GLY A 340 -17.25 -6.66 -8.65
C GLY A 340 -18.73 -6.46 -8.96
N ALA A 341 -19.21 -5.23 -8.88
CA ALA A 341 -20.60 -4.89 -9.20
C ALA A 341 -20.93 -5.21 -10.67
N ILE A 342 -20.05 -4.85 -11.61
CA ILE A 342 -20.24 -5.13 -13.05
C ILE A 342 -20.09 -6.63 -13.36
N ALA A 343 -19.13 -7.32 -12.74
CA ALA A 343 -18.96 -8.76 -12.91
C ALA A 343 -20.21 -9.53 -12.47
N LYS A 344 -20.73 -9.21 -11.27
CA LYS A 344 -21.91 -9.90 -10.70
C LYS A 344 -23.26 -9.38 -11.22
N SER A 345 -23.28 -8.38 -12.09
CA SER A 345 -24.49 -7.91 -12.79
C SER A 345 -24.36 -8.14 -14.29
N TYR A 346 -23.71 -7.25 -15.01
CA TYR A 346 -23.58 -7.30 -16.47
C TYR A 346 -22.94 -8.61 -16.97
N TYR A 347 -21.79 -8.99 -16.41
CA TYR A 347 -21.08 -10.18 -16.89
C TYR A 347 -21.80 -11.49 -16.50
N ALA A 348 -22.40 -11.55 -15.31
CA ALA A 348 -23.23 -12.67 -14.91
C ALA A 348 -24.45 -12.85 -15.84
N GLU A 349 -25.08 -11.73 -16.27
CA GLU A 349 -26.16 -11.75 -17.28
C GLU A 349 -25.66 -12.28 -18.64
N LEU A 350 -24.46 -11.88 -19.08
CA LEU A 350 -23.85 -12.38 -20.33
C LEU A 350 -23.61 -13.89 -20.28
N LEU A 351 -23.22 -14.42 -19.11
CA LEU A 351 -23.01 -15.85 -18.91
C LEU A 351 -24.31 -16.63 -18.64
N GLY A 352 -25.42 -15.93 -18.41
CA GLY A 352 -26.70 -16.56 -18.06
C GLY A 352 -26.68 -17.25 -16.68
N ILE A 353 -25.86 -16.78 -15.74
CA ILE A 353 -25.73 -17.34 -14.39
C ILE A 353 -26.26 -16.35 -13.34
N PRO A 354 -26.82 -16.86 -12.22
CA PRO A 354 -27.24 -16.00 -11.13
C PRO A 354 -26.01 -15.47 -10.38
N ARG A 355 -26.13 -14.25 -9.82
CA ARG A 355 -25.10 -13.53 -9.07
C ARG A 355 -24.41 -14.40 -8.00
N GLU A 356 -25.17 -15.22 -7.29
CA GLU A 356 -24.72 -16.05 -6.16
C GLU A 356 -23.82 -17.22 -6.59
N LYS A 357 -23.83 -17.58 -7.88
CA LYS A 357 -22.95 -18.60 -8.45
C LYS A 357 -21.58 -18.04 -8.81
N MET A 358 -21.46 -16.73 -8.99
CA MET A 358 -20.18 -16.09 -9.30
C MET A 358 -19.41 -15.76 -8.03
N VAL A 359 -18.15 -16.18 -7.95
CA VAL A 359 -17.19 -15.80 -6.90
C VAL A 359 -16.17 -14.86 -7.50
N VAL A 360 -16.16 -13.60 -7.05
CA VAL A 360 -15.20 -12.58 -7.47
C VAL A 360 -14.05 -12.53 -6.50
N VAL A 361 -12.85 -12.84 -7.00
CA VAL A 361 -11.59 -12.76 -6.28
C VAL A 361 -10.81 -11.53 -6.76
N SER A 362 -10.33 -10.73 -5.83
CA SER A 362 -9.49 -9.56 -6.13
C SER A 362 -8.07 -9.77 -5.65
N VAL A 363 -7.09 -9.61 -6.54
CA VAL A 363 -5.67 -9.55 -6.18
C VAL A 363 -5.25 -8.11 -6.04
N MET A 364 -4.89 -7.70 -4.82
CA MET A 364 -4.70 -6.29 -4.47
C MET A 364 -3.35 -6.04 -3.78
N PRO A 365 -2.68 -4.92 -4.06
CA PRO A 365 -1.47 -4.51 -3.34
C PRO A 365 -1.77 -4.03 -1.91
N CYS A 366 -3.02 -4.04 -1.50
CA CYS A 366 -3.58 -3.29 -0.38
C CYS A 366 -4.30 -4.20 0.61
N LEU A 367 -3.98 -4.09 1.91
CA LEU A 367 -4.70 -4.85 2.94
C LEU A 367 -6.05 -4.22 3.31
N ALA A 368 -6.20 -2.90 3.18
CA ALA A 368 -7.48 -2.23 3.43
C ALA A 368 -8.58 -2.66 2.45
N LYS A 369 -8.24 -3.22 1.30
CA LYS A 369 -9.18 -3.80 0.33
C LYS A 369 -9.91 -5.03 0.88
N LYS A 370 -9.30 -5.77 1.82
CA LYS A 370 -9.97 -6.86 2.56
C LYS A 370 -11.07 -6.32 3.48
N TYR A 371 -10.82 -5.19 4.12
CA TYR A 371 -11.83 -4.47 4.90
C TYR A 371 -12.92 -3.87 4.01
N GLU A 372 -12.54 -3.29 2.86
CA GLU A 372 -13.49 -2.68 1.93
C GLU A 372 -14.54 -3.68 1.43
N CYS A 373 -14.13 -4.88 1.02
CA CYS A 373 -15.08 -5.88 0.51
C CYS A 373 -16.07 -6.40 1.56
N ALA A 374 -15.75 -6.23 2.85
CA ALA A 374 -16.63 -6.62 3.97
C ALA A 374 -17.61 -5.51 4.38
N ARG A 375 -17.58 -4.33 3.75
CA ARG A 375 -18.51 -3.24 4.04
C ARG A 375 -19.92 -3.60 3.52
N PRO A 376 -20.98 -3.45 4.33
CA PRO A 376 -22.33 -3.90 3.96
C PRO A 376 -22.93 -3.17 2.76
N GLU A 377 -22.53 -1.93 2.49
CA GLU A 377 -22.98 -1.14 1.34
C GLU A 377 -22.47 -1.67 -0.01
N PHE A 378 -21.53 -2.60 -0.01
CA PHE A 378 -21.01 -3.28 -1.21
C PHE A 378 -21.57 -4.69 -1.36
N ALA A 379 -22.78 -4.92 -0.86
CA ALA A 379 -23.51 -6.18 -0.99
C ALA A 379 -24.93 -5.96 -1.48
N VAL A 380 -25.41 -6.83 -2.35
CA VAL A 380 -26.80 -6.87 -2.79
C VAL A 380 -27.48 -8.08 -2.14
N ASN A 381 -28.49 -7.85 -1.31
CA ASN A 381 -29.18 -8.90 -0.55
C ASN A 381 -28.23 -9.80 0.26
N GLY A 382 -27.17 -9.23 0.82
CA GLY A 382 -26.16 -9.95 1.59
C GLY A 382 -25.09 -10.69 0.75
N ASN A 383 -25.17 -10.67 -0.58
CA ASN A 383 -24.14 -11.19 -1.47
C ASN A 383 -23.19 -10.06 -1.87
N PRO A 384 -21.91 -10.10 -1.46
CA PRO A 384 -20.96 -9.02 -1.71
C PRO A 384 -20.62 -8.88 -3.19
N ASP A 385 -20.22 -7.66 -3.62
CA ASP A 385 -19.71 -7.40 -4.97
C ASP A 385 -18.38 -8.14 -5.20
N VAL A 386 -17.53 -8.18 -4.18
CA VAL A 386 -16.26 -8.92 -4.16
C VAL A 386 -16.26 -9.90 -2.99
N ASP A 387 -16.04 -11.18 -3.24
CA ASP A 387 -16.12 -12.23 -2.22
C ASP A 387 -14.81 -12.40 -1.45
N ILE A 388 -13.68 -12.41 -2.16
CA ILE A 388 -12.38 -12.70 -1.59
C ILE A 388 -11.35 -11.67 -2.08
N VAL A 389 -10.55 -11.17 -1.15
CA VAL A 389 -9.41 -10.32 -1.49
C VAL A 389 -8.13 -10.98 -0.99
N ILE A 390 -7.16 -11.18 -1.89
CA ILE A 390 -5.80 -11.61 -1.58
C ILE A 390 -4.78 -10.52 -1.94
N SER A 391 -3.68 -10.52 -1.23
CA SER A 391 -2.56 -9.60 -1.50
C SER A 391 -1.65 -10.13 -2.63
N THR A 392 -0.74 -9.29 -3.12
CA THR A 392 0.32 -9.71 -4.05
C THR A 392 1.18 -10.81 -3.44
N ARG A 393 1.49 -10.72 -2.13
CA ARG A 393 2.23 -11.77 -1.41
C ARG A 393 1.48 -13.10 -1.36
N GLU A 394 0.17 -13.05 -1.09
CA GLU A 394 -0.69 -14.25 -1.06
C GLU A 394 -0.77 -14.90 -2.45
N LEU A 395 -0.88 -14.10 -3.52
CA LEU A 395 -0.81 -14.65 -4.89
C LEU A 395 0.55 -15.30 -5.17
N GLY A 396 1.66 -14.66 -4.81
CA GLY A 396 2.99 -15.27 -4.93
C GLY A 396 3.12 -16.57 -4.14
N ARG A 397 2.47 -16.68 -2.97
CA ARG A 397 2.39 -17.92 -2.18
C ARG A 397 1.58 -18.99 -2.89
N LEU A 398 0.41 -18.66 -3.46
CA LEU A 398 -0.42 -19.59 -4.25
C LEU A 398 0.36 -20.16 -5.45
N ILE A 399 1.07 -19.31 -6.19
CA ILE A 399 1.92 -19.71 -7.31
C ILE A 399 2.97 -20.73 -6.88
N LYS A 400 3.62 -20.49 -5.72
CA LYS A 400 4.62 -21.43 -5.16
C LYS A 400 3.98 -22.74 -4.67
N VAL A 401 2.85 -22.69 -3.96
CA VAL A 401 2.13 -23.87 -3.45
C VAL A 401 1.67 -24.78 -4.59
N MET A 402 1.19 -24.19 -5.69
CA MET A 402 0.77 -24.90 -6.90
C MET A 402 1.95 -25.33 -7.79
N ASN A 403 3.19 -25.11 -7.35
CA ASN A 403 4.42 -25.44 -8.06
C ASN A 403 4.44 -24.89 -9.51
N ILE A 404 3.98 -23.66 -9.69
CA ILE A 404 3.99 -22.96 -10.98
C ILE A 404 5.35 -22.28 -11.15
N ASP A 405 6.09 -22.66 -12.19
CA ASP A 405 7.30 -21.95 -12.61
C ASP A 405 6.90 -20.64 -13.29
N PHE A 406 6.81 -19.58 -12.45
CA PHE A 406 6.38 -18.27 -12.90
C PHE A 406 7.31 -17.66 -13.96
N ALA A 407 8.61 -17.89 -13.85
CA ALA A 407 9.59 -17.36 -14.80
C ALA A 407 9.42 -17.95 -16.20
N ALA A 408 9.02 -19.23 -16.29
CA ALA A 408 8.83 -19.94 -17.56
C ALA A 408 7.44 -19.76 -18.18
N LEU A 409 6.50 -19.05 -17.52
CA LEU A 409 5.18 -18.82 -18.10
C LEU A 409 5.23 -17.97 -19.37
N PRO A 410 4.33 -18.27 -20.35
CA PRO A 410 4.13 -17.40 -21.51
C PRO A 410 3.48 -16.07 -21.10
N GLU A 411 3.58 -15.07 -21.97
CA GLU A 411 2.76 -13.86 -21.86
C GLU A 411 1.38 -14.15 -22.45
N GLU A 412 0.31 -13.91 -21.69
CA GLU A 412 -1.07 -14.09 -22.11
C GLU A 412 -1.87 -12.82 -21.88
N ASP A 413 -2.91 -12.58 -22.70
CA ASP A 413 -3.83 -11.46 -22.52
C ASP A 413 -4.89 -11.79 -21.47
N PHE A 414 -5.48 -10.77 -20.85
CA PHE A 414 -6.68 -10.89 -20.04
C PHE A 414 -7.91 -11.21 -20.91
N ASP A 415 -8.95 -11.74 -20.29
CA ASP A 415 -10.20 -12.08 -20.99
C ASP A 415 -11.03 -10.82 -21.30
N ASN A 416 -11.77 -10.85 -22.40
CA ASN A 416 -12.70 -9.78 -22.76
C ASN A 416 -14.13 -10.10 -22.28
N PRO A 417 -14.98 -9.08 -22.01
CA PRO A 417 -14.75 -7.63 -22.23
C PRO A 417 -14.09 -6.90 -21.07
N LEU A 418 -13.99 -7.49 -19.86
CA LEU A 418 -13.60 -6.80 -18.63
C LEU A 418 -12.07 -6.80 -18.37
N GLY A 419 -11.25 -7.25 -19.31
CA GLY A 419 -9.80 -7.28 -19.17
C GLY A 419 -9.07 -6.25 -20.04
N TYR A 420 -9.76 -5.55 -20.92
CA TYR A 420 -9.15 -4.51 -21.75
C TYR A 420 -9.10 -3.16 -21.00
N SER A 421 -7.98 -2.45 -21.10
CA SER A 421 -7.79 -1.15 -20.48
C SER A 421 -6.97 -0.20 -21.32
N THR A 422 -7.15 1.11 -21.09
CA THR A 422 -6.29 2.14 -21.66
C THR A 422 -5.01 2.34 -20.84
N GLY A 423 -4.06 3.13 -21.35
CA GLY A 423 -2.86 3.50 -20.61
C GLY A 423 -3.11 4.38 -19.38
N ALA A 424 -4.28 5.04 -19.30
CA ALA A 424 -4.67 5.80 -18.11
C ALA A 424 -4.90 4.91 -16.87
N ALA A 425 -5.24 3.65 -17.05
CA ALA A 425 -5.61 2.75 -15.96
C ALA A 425 -4.42 2.22 -15.13
N PRO A 426 -3.33 1.72 -15.72
CA PRO A 426 -2.16 1.26 -14.95
C PRO A 426 -1.59 2.31 -13.99
N ILE A 427 -1.60 3.60 -14.38
CA ILE A 427 -1.02 4.65 -13.54
C ILE A 427 -1.82 4.92 -12.24
N PHE A 428 -3.04 4.38 -12.09
CA PHE A 428 -3.79 4.40 -10.81
C PHE A 428 -2.99 3.81 -9.63
N GLY A 429 -2.04 2.93 -9.92
CA GLY A 429 -1.17 2.36 -8.90
C GLY A 429 -0.14 3.34 -8.33
N ALA A 430 0.15 4.44 -9.05
CA ALA A 430 1.10 5.48 -8.68
C ALA A 430 0.41 6.66 -8.00
N SER A 431 1.08 7.32 -7.07
CA SER A 431 0.55 8.55 -6.47
C SER A 431 0.61 9.72 -7.47
N GLY A 432 -0.52 10.38 -7.69
CA GLY A 432 -0.75 11.37 -8.74
C GLY A 432 -1.34 10.78 -10.03
N GLY A 433 -1.35 9.45 -10.14
CA GLY A 433 -1.82 8.77 -11.36
C GLY A 433 -3.32 8.83 -11.58
N VAL A 434 -4.12 8.83 -10.51
CA VAL A 434 -5.60 9.00 -10.62
C VAL A 434 -5.92 10.41 -11.08
N ALA A 435 -5.28 11.43 -10.48
CA ALA A 435 -5.46 12.81 -10.90
C ALA A 435 -5.03 13.04 -12.36
N GLU A 436 -3.91 12.41 -12.78
CA GLU A 436 -3.45 12.47 -14.17
C GLU A 436 -4.44 11.83 -15.12
N ALA A 437 -4.93 10.62 -14.83
CA ALA A 437 -5.94 9.93 -15.64
C ALA A 437 -7.25 10.72 -15.73
N ALA A 438 -7.70 11.30 -14.60
CA ALA A 438 -8.88 12.16 -14.58
C ALA A 438 -8.72 13.41 -15.42
N LEU A 439 -7.56 14.08 -15.36
CA LEU A 439 -7.25 15.26 -16.15
C LEU A 439 -7.27 14.98 -17.65
N ARG A 440 -6.70 13.84 -18.09
CA ARG A 440 -6.68 13.41 -19.50
C ARG A 440 -8.10 13.33 -20.06
N THR A 441 -9.03 12.76 -19.32
CA THR A 441 -10.42 12.58 -19.75
C THR A 441 -11.25 13.85 -19.54
N ALA A 442 -11.16 14.49 -18.38
CA ALA A 442 -11.96 15.68 -18.05
C ALA A 442 -11.66 16.86 -18.98
N TYR A 443 -10.40 17.03 -19.42
CA TYR A 443 -10.05 18.08 -20.38
C TYR A 443 -10.85 17.95 -21.67
N GLU A 444 -10.84 16.77 -22.29
CA GLU A 444 -11.52 16.55 -23.57
C GLU A 444 -13.05 16.59 -23.43
N LEU A 445 -13.59 16.04 -22.33
CA LEU A 445 -15.03 16.12 -22.06
C LEU A 445 -15.52 17.55 -21.81
N ALA A 446 -14.70 18.40 -21.19
CA ALA A 446 -15.05 19.79 -20.87
C ALA A 446 -14.87 20.74 -22.06
N THR A 447 -13.84 20.54 -22.88
CA THR A 447 -13.47 21.47 -23.97
C THR A 447 -13.94 21.02 -25.35
N GLY A 448 -14.15 19.71 -25.55
CA GLY A 448 -14.36 19.10 -26.86
C GLY A 448 -13.11 19.11 -27.76
N GLU A 449 -11.96 19.51 -27.23
CA GLU A 449 -10.69 19.61 -27.96
C GLU A 449 -9.77 18.46 -27.57
N THR A 450 -9.04 17.90 -28.55
CA THR A 450 -8.05 16.85 -28.28
C THR A 450 -6.87 17.40 -27.51
N LEU A 451 -6.49 16.72 -26.44
CA LEU A 451 -5.38 17.10 -25.57
C LEU A 451 -4.04 16.98 -26.32
N ALA A 452 -3.26 18.06 -26.36
CA ALA A 452 -1.99 18.11 -27.08
C ALA A 452 -0.90 17.21 -26.45
N SER A 453 -0.93 17.03 -25.12
CA SER A 453 -0.08 16.10 -24.38
C SER A 453 -0.87 15.49 -23.23
N VAL A 454 -0.79 14.18 -23.08
CA VAL A 454 -1.47 13.44 -22.00
C VAL A 454 -0.62 13.32 -20.73
N ASP A 455 0.62 13.83 -20.74
CA ASP A 455 1.55 13.72 -19.62
C ASP A 455 1.45 14.95 -18.69
N PHE A 456 0.92 14.74 -17.49
CA PHE A 456 0.79 15.75 -16.44
C PHE A 456 1.80 15.52 -15.31
N GLU A 457 3.10 15.59 -15.64
CA GLU A 457 4.19 15.38 -14.67
C GLU A 457 4.07 16.27 -13.41
N GLY A 458 3.40 17.41 -13.52
CA GLY A 458 3.17 18.34 -12.42
C GLY A 458 2.39 17.75 -11.25
N VAL A 459 1.58 16.69 -11.45
CA VAL A 459 0.81 16.02 -10.40
C VAL A 459 1.48 14.72 -9.90
N ARG A 460 2.50 14.20 -10.59
CA ARG A 460 3.21 12.97 -10.20
C ARG A 460 4.05 13.19 -8.93
N THR A 461 3.89 12.34 -7.92
CA THR A 461 4.70 12.39 -6.70
C THR A 461 4.91 10.99 -6.13
N MET A 462 6.09 10.73 -5.58
CA MET A 462 6.37 9.50 -4.84
C MET A 462 6.16 9.68 -3.33
N THR A 463 6.39 10.88 -2.81
CA THR A 463 6.29 11.19 -1.39
C THR A 463 5.79 12.62 -1.17
N GLY A 464 5.21 12.87 0.01
CA GLY A 464 4.83 14.20 0.42
C GLY A 464 3.53 14.71 -0.21
N ILE A 465 3.47 16.02 -0.39
CA ILE A 465 2.36 16.74 -0.99
C ILE A 465 2.85 17.39 -2.29
N LYS A 466 2.06 17.24 -3.34
CA LYS A 466 2.23 17.96 -4.60
C LYS A 466 1.02 18.86 -4.84
N GLU A 467 1.28 20.08 -5.21
CA GLU A 467 0.25 21.05 -5.59
C GLU A 467 0.53 21.53 -7.01
N ALA A 468 -0.47 21.47 -7.87
CA ALA A 468 -0.36 21.84 -9.27
C ALA A 468 -1.55 22.73 -9.69
N ALA A 469 -1.30 23.63 -10.64
CA ALA A 469 -2.34 24.39 -11.31
C ALA A 469 -2.37 23.96 -12.79
N VAL A 470 -3.52 23.48 -13.26
CA VAL A 470 -3.69 22.95 -14.61
C VAL A 470 -4.76 23.76 -15.34
N GLN A 471 -4.45 24.23 -16.55
CA GLN A 471 -5.42 24.96 -17.37
C GLN A 471 -6.35 23.99 -18.09
N VAL A 472 -7.65 24.13 -17.90
CA VAL A 472 -8.71 23.36 -18.60
C VAL A 472 -9.69 24.35 -19.22
N GLY A 473 -9.60 24.55 -20.53
CA GLY A 473 -10.36 25.60 -21.21
C GLY A 473 -10.09 26.99 -20.61
N PRO A 474 -11.13 27.75 -20.23
CA PRO A 474 -10.98 29.07 -19.63
C PRO A 474 -10.64 29.03 -18.12
N HIS A 475 -10.64 27.85 -17.49
CA HIS A 475 -10.52 27.70 -16.03
C HIS A 475 -9.16 27.15 -15.63
N THR A 476 -8.61 27.67 -14.53
CA THR A 476 -7.41 27.12 -13.89
C THR A 476 -7.85 26.24 -12.72
N LEU A 477 -7.56 24.95 -12.79
CA LEU A 477 -7.86 23.97 -11.75
C LEU A 477 -6.67 23.83 -10.79
N ASN A 478 -6.90 24.05 -9.51
CA ASN A 478 -5.91 23.76 -8.46
C ASN A 478 -6.08 22.31 -8.00
N ILE A 479 -5.01 21.53 -8.11
CA ILE A 479 -4.98 20.10 -7.81
C ILE A 479 -4.02 19.86 -6.65
N GLY A 480 -4.46 19.06 -5.69
CA GLY A 480 -3.65 18.57 -4.60
C GLY A 480 -3.45 17.07 -4.71
N VAL A 481 -2.23 16.58 -4.46
CA VAL A 481 -1.92 15.15 -4.36
C VAL A 481 -1.21 14.90 -3.05
N ALA A 482 -1.71 13.94 -2.26
CA ALA A 482 -1.11 13.54 -0.99
C ALA A 482 -0.75 12.05 -1.00
N SER A 483 0.53 11.74 -0.78
CA SER A 483 1.07 10.41 -0.61
C SER A 483 1.34 10.13 0.87
N GLY A 484 0.59 9.21 1.47
CA GLY A 484 0.57 8.93 2.90
C GLY A 484 -0.48 9.73 3.68
N LEU A 485 -1.09 9.10 4.72
CA LEU A 485 -2.20 9.72 5.48
C LEU A 485 -1.78 10.95 6.29
N GLY A 486 -0.53 11.02 6.76
CA GLY A 486 -0.02 12.21 7.42
C GLY A 486 0.04 13.42 6.49
N ASN A 487 0.37 13.22 5.23
CA ASN A 487 0.34 14.26 4.20
C ASN A 487 -1.11 14.60 3.80
N ALA A 488 -2.00 13.60 3.74
CA ALA A 488 -3.42 13.82 3.56
C ALA A 488 -4.00 14.73 4.65
N ARG A 489 -3.66 14.47 5.93
CA ARG A 489 -4.07 15.32 7.07
C ARG A 489 -3.65 16.78 6.85
N LYS A 490 -2.37 17.02 6.53
CA LYS A 490 -1.85 18.38 6.28
C LYS A 490 -2.60 19.09 5.16
N LEU A 491 -2.94 18.37 4.09
CA LEU A 491 -3.67 18.93 2.95
C LEU A 491 -5.12 19.27 3.32
N LEU A 492 -5.78 18.40 4.09
CA LEU A 492 -7.15 18.63 4.57
C LEU A 492 -7.24 19.78 5.58
N GLU A 493 -6.25 19.93 6.44
CA GLU A 493 -6.17 21.08 7.37
C GLU A 493 -6.08 22.40 6.60
N LYS A 494 -5.36 22.46 5.47
CA LYS A 494 -5.35 23.63 4.57
C LYS A 494 -6.72 23.89 3.94
N VAL A 495 -7.46 22.84 3.56
CA VAL A 495 -8.83 22.96 3.04
C VAL A 495 -9.77 23.50 4.11
N GLN A 496 -9.75 22.93 5.32
CA GLN A 496 -10.61 23.35 6.43
C GLN A 496 -10.34 24.76 6.92
N SER A 497 -9.06 25.17 6.95
CA SER A 497 -8.68 26.54 7.35
C SER A 497 -8.98 27.60 6.28
N GLY A 498 -9.31 27.18 5.05
CA GLY A 498 -9.47 28.09 3.91
C GLY A 498 -8.16 28.70 3.40
N GLU A 499 -7.00 28.18 3.83
CA GLU A 499 -5.67 28.62 3.37
C GLU A 499 -5.51 28.50 1.87
N LYS A 500 -6.05 27.42 1.28
CA LYS A 500 -6.01 27.18 -0.16
C LYS A 500 -7.28 26.50 -0.65
N GLN A 501 -7.80 26.98 -1.77
CA GLN A 501 -8.91 26.36 -2.47
C GLN A 501 -8.37 25.39 -3.54
N PHE A 502 -8.72 24.11 -3.40
CA PHE A 502 -8.48 23.08 -4.41
C PHE A 502 -9.79 22.76 -5.14
N HIS A 503 -9.67 22.26 -6.36
CA HIS A 503 -10.79 21.74 -7.16
C HIS A 503 -10.83 20.22 -7.11
N VAL A 504 -9.65 19.58 -7.16
CA VAL A 504 -9.48 18.13 -7.07
C VAL A 504 -8.38 17.81 -6.07
N ILE A 505 -8.58 16.79 -5.25
CA ILE A 505 -7.53 16.24 -4.37
C ILE A 505 -7.46 14.73 -4.53
N GLU A 506 -6.29 14.23 -4.93
CA GLU A 506 -5.97 12.80 -4.87
C GLU A 506 -5.32 12.45 -3.53
N ILE A 507 -5.80 11.40 -2.88
CA ILE A 507 -5.21 10.90 -1.63
C ILE A 507 -4.94 9.39 -1.74
N MET A 508 -3.67 9.04 -1.56
CA MET A 508 -3.21 7.66 -1.41
C MET A 508 -2.71 7.44 0.02
N ALA A 509 -3.27 6.43 0.71
CA ALA A 509 -2.88 6.13 2.09
C ALA A 509 -1.42 5.66 2.23
N CYS A 510 -0.90 5.00 1.21
CA CYS A 510 0.45 4.43 1.26
C CYS A 510 1.47 5.39 0.64
N PRO A 511 2.69 5.52 1.20
CA PRO A 511 3.80 6.20 0.54
C PRO A 511 4.10 5.58 -0.83
N GLY A 512 4.24 6.42 -1.86
CA GLY A 512 4.42 5.99 -3.25
C GLY A 512 3.16 5.45 -3.93
N GLY A 513 1.99 5.56 -3.31
CA GLY A 513 0.72 5.02 -3.83
C GLY A 513 0.57 3.53 -3.55
N CYS A 514 -0.19 2.83 -4.39
CA CYS A 514 -0.44 1.38 -4.24
C CYS A 514 0.83 0.53 -4.42
N LEU A 515 1.89 1.07 -5.03
CA LEU A 515 3.19 0.44 -5.17
C LEU A 515 3.85 0.14 -3.82
N GLY A 516 3.63 1.00 -2.79
CA GLY A 516 4.02 0.79 -1.40
C GLY A 516 2.92 0.18 -0.53
N GLY A 517 1.94 -0.45 -1.13
CA GLY A 517 0.77 -1.01 -0.43
C GLY A 517 1.12 -2.08 0.60
N GLY A 518 0.31 -2.19 1.65
CA GLY A 518 0.51 -3.14 2.75
C GLY A 518 0.53 -4.62 2.33
N GLY A 519 -0.01 -4.95 1.15
CA GLY A 519 -0.02 -6.31 0.57
C GLY A 519 1.07 -6.59 -0.47
N GLN A 520 1.91 -5.61 -0.81
CA GLN A 520 3.05 -5.79 -1.70
C GLN A 520 4.20 -6.54 -1.02
N PRO A 521 5.13 -7.13 -1.78
CA PRO A 521 6.39 -7.63 -1.23
C PRO A 521 7.07 -6.57 -0.34
N TYR A 522 7.71 -7.03 0.72
CA TYR A 522 8.28 -6.13 1.73
C TYR A 522 9.40 -5.26 1.17
N HIS A 523 9.24 -3.95 1.29
CA HIS A 523 10.25 -2.97 0.88
C HIS A 523 10.92 -2.28 2.08
N HIS A 524 10.43 -2.50 3.31
CA HIS A 524 11.00 -1.99 4.57
C HIS A 524 11.33 -0.48 4.56
N GLY A 525 10.57 0.33 3.78
CA GLY A 525 10.80 1.76 3.63
C GLY A 525 11.80 2.14 2.52
N ASP A 526 12.32 1.18 1.77
CA ASP A 526 13.21 1.44 0.63
C ASP A 526 12.44 2.05 -0.55
N MET A 527 12.67 3.34 -0.78
CA MET A 527 12.02 4.09 -1.86
C MET A 527 12.57 3.77 -3.24
N GLU A 528 13.79 3.23 -3.36
CA GLU A 528 14.34 2.83 -4.66
C GLU A 528 13.55 1.67 -5.28
N ILE A 529 13.09 0.73 -4.45
CA ILE A 529 12.19 -0.34 -4.90
C ILE A 529 10.89 0.27 -5.44
N LEU A 530 10.31 1.24 -4.73
CA LEU A 530 9.06 1.89 -5.17
C LEU A 530 9.25 2.69 -6.46
N LYS A 531 10.38 3.36 -6.65
CA LYS A 531 10.72 4.06 -7.90
C LYS A 531 10.80 3.09 -9.09
N LYS A 532 11.43 1.93 -8.92
CA LYS A 532 11.48 0.89 -9.94
C LYS A 532 10.09 0.37 -10.30
N ARG A 533 9.24 0.07 -9.31
CA ARG A 533 7.84 -0.32 -9.53
C ARG A 533 7.04 0.77 -10.24
N ASN A 534 7.29 2.05 -9.92
CA ASN A 534 6.62 3.19 -10.55
C ASN A 534 6.95 3.30 -12.04
N GLN A 535 8.21 3.07 -12.41
CA GLN A 535 8.64 3.06 -13.81
C GLN A 535 7.89 2.01 -14.64
N VAL A 536 7.56 0.85 -14.04
CA VAL A 536 6.78 -0.19 -14.71
C VAL A 536 5.39 0.32 -15.10
N LEU A 537 4.67 0.98 -14.19
CA LEU A 537 3.30 1.45 -14.48
C LEU A 537 3.26 2.52 -15.59
N TYR A 538 4.21 3.44 -15.59
CA TYR A 538 4.31 4.43 -16.66
C TYR A 538 4.80 3.82 -17.99
N ALA A 539 5.59 2.76 -17.95
CA ALA A 539 5.95 2.01 -19.16
C ALA A 539 4.73 1.28 -19.75
N GLU A 540 3.86 0.70 -18.90
CA GLU A 540 2.59 0.11 -19.32
C GLU A 540 1.65 1.16 -19.97
N ASP A 541 1.56 2.37 -19.40
CA ASP A 541 0.81 3.48 -19.99
C ASP A 541 1.33 3.82 -21.39
N LEU A 542 2.64 3.99 -21.53
CA LEU A 542 3.26 4.35 -22.81
C LEU A 542 3.12 3.26 -23.88
N ALA A 543 2.99 2.00 -23.49
CA ALA A 543 2.84 0.88 -24.43
C ALA A 543 1.42 0.73 -25.00
N LYS A 544 0.41 1.39 -24.40
CA LYS A 544 -0.98 1.30 -24.86
C LYS A 544 -1.26 2.33 -25.96
N PRO A 545 -2.03 1.95 -27.01
CA PRO A 545 -2.43 2.88 -28.07
C PRO A 545 -3.42 3.95 -27.57
N GLU A 546 -4.41 3.55 -26.76
CA GLU A 546 -5.34 4.46 -26.10
C GLU A 546 -4.79 4.81 -24.72
N ARG A 547 -4.64 6.10 -24.43
CA ARG A 547 -4.10 6.59 -23.17
C ARG A 547 -5.10 7.43 -22.34
N LYS A 548 -6.37 7.41 -22.71
CA LYS A 548 -7.45 8.15 -22.05
C LYS A 548 -8.63 7.21 -21.83
N SER A 549 -9.20 7.24 -20.63
CA SER A 549 -10.20 6.26 -20.18
C SER A 549 -11.48 6.28 -21.05
N HIS A 550 -11.90 7.44 -21.56
CA HIS A 550 -13.06 7.57 -22.44
C HIS A 550 -12.83 6.99 -23.85
N GLU A 551 -11.61 6.60 -24.21
CA GLU A 551 -11.29 5.94 -25.48
C GLU A 551 -11.53 4.43 -25.41
N ASN A 552 -11.62 3.82 -24.22
CA ASN A 552 -11.82 2.39 -24.04
C ASN A 552 -13.11 1.90 -24.73
N PRO A 553 -13.02 1.02 -25.75
CA PRO A 553 -14.16 0.58 -26.54
C PRO A 553 -15.17 -0.24 -25.71
N TYR A 554 -14.70 -1.05 -24.75
CA TYR A 554 -15.57 -1.86 -23.92
C TYR A 554 -16.29 -1.05 -22.84
N ILE A 555 -15.71 0.06 -22.39
CA ILE A 555 -16.41 1.03 -21.53
C ILE A 555 -17.55 1.70 -22.30
N LYS A 556 -17.29 2.13 -23.55
CA LYS A 556 -18.36 2.67 -24.43
C LYS A 556 -19.49 1.65 -24.61
N GLU A 557 -19.13 0.41 -24.94
CA GLU A 557 -20.10 -0.66 -25.11
C GLU A 557 -20.92 -0.95 -23.84
N LEU A 558 -20.27 -0.93 -22.65
CA LEU A 558 -20.93 -1.11 -21.37
C LEU A 558 -21.97 -0.02 -21.11
N TYR A 559 -21.65 1.25 -21.41
CA TYR A 559 -22.63 2.33 -21.30
C TYR A 559 -23.76 2.18 -22.31
N GLU A 560 -23.46 1.94 -23.56
CA GLU A 560 -24.48 1.83 -24.63
C GLU A 560 -25.46 0.68 -24.37
N LYS A 561 -24.98 -0.48 -23.94
CA LYS A 561 -25.78 -1.70 -23.81
C LYS A 561 -26.40 -1.90 -22.41
N TYR A 562 -25.79 -1.34 -21.36
CA TYR A 562 -26.15 -1.71 -20.01
C TYR A 562 -26.37 -0.53 -19.05
N LEU A 563 -25.44 0.38 -18.93
CA LEU A 563 -25.49 1.47 -17.95
C LEU A 563 -26.23 2.72 -18.45
N GLY A 564 -26.32 2.94 -19.75
CA GLY A 564 -26.89 4.13 -20.39
C GLY A 564 -25.86 5.21 -20.59
N LYS A 565 -25.62 6.05 -19.60
CA LYS A 565 -24.59 7.12 -19.62
C LYS A 565 -23.98 7.27 -18.23
N PRO A 566 -22.82 7.91 -18.11
CA PRO A 566 -22.27 8.27 -16.80
C PRO A 566 -23.31 9.02 -15.94
N LEU A 567 -23.32 8.75 -14.65
CA LEU A 567 -24.25 9.27 -13.65
C LEU A 567 -25.75 8.95 -13.94
N SER A 568 -26.06 7.98 -14.83
CA SER A 568 -27.44 7.51 -14.99
C SER A 568 -27.93 6.85 -13.68
N GLU A 569 -29.24 6.67 -13.52
CA GLU A 569 -29.81 6.02 -12.34
C GLU A 569 -29.24 4.61 -12.13
N LYS A 570 -29.06 3.82 -13.21
CA LYS A 570 -28.48 2.47 -13.16
C LYS A 570 -26.98 2.52 -12.82
N ALA A 571 -26.22 3.45 -13.41
CA ALA A 571 -24.81 3.66 -13.08
C ALA A 571 -24.66 4.08 -11.61
N HIS A 572 -25.48 5.02 -11.15
CA HIS A 572 -25.47 5.48 -9.77
C HIS A 572 -25.77 4.35 -8.78
N HIS A 573 -26.75 3.50 -9.06
CA HIS A 573 -27.10 2.36 -8.21
C HIS A 573 -25.97 1.32 -8.11
N LEU A 574 -25.26 1.05 -9.20
CA LEU A 574 -24.24 0.01 -9.25
C LEU A 574 -22.84 0.51 -8.84
N LEU A 575 -22.52 1.76 -9.19
CA LEU A 575 -21.13 2.26 -9.19
C LEU A 575 -20.87 3.35 -8.15
N HIS A 576 -21.89 3.83 -7.43
CA HIS A 576 -21.73 4.86 -6.42
C HIS A 576 -22.00 4.35 -5.01
N THR A 577 -21.55 5.10 -4.02
CA THR A 577 -21.65 4.76 -2.59
C THR A 577 -21.76 6.05 -1.75
N HIS A 578 -21.83 5.90 -0.46
CA HIS A 578 -21.85 6.98 0.51
C HIS A 578 -20.98 6.62 1.72
N TYR A 579 -20.67 7.62 2.54
CA TYR A 579 -19.72 7.52 3.65
C TYR A 579 -20.41 7.78 4.99
N PHE A 580 -19.85 7.21 6.04
CA PHE A 580 -20.46 7.22 7.37
C PHE A 580 -19.50 7.84 8.38
N LYS A 581 -20.08 8.63 9.30
CA LYS A 581 -19.34 9.03 10.49
C LYS A 581 -19.05 7.81 11.36
N ARG A 582 -17.76 7.57 11.62
CA ARG A 582 -17.32 6.55 12.57
C ARG A 582 -16.98 7.19 13.91
N GLN A 583 -17.21 6.43 14.99
CA GLN A 583 -16.85 6.92 16.32
C GLN A 583 -15.32 7.08 16.41
N LYS A 584 -14.89 8.19 17.01
CA LYS A 584 -13.58 8.28 17.64
C LYS A 584 -13.72 7.61 18.99
N LEU A 585 -12.70 6.89 19.44
CA LEU A 585 -12.66 6.29 20.78
C LEU A 585 -13.17 7.23 21.84
#